data_5db3b54d31ee39f71e919a0f21b5620d
#
_entry.id   5db3b54d31ee39f71e919a0f21b5620d
#
_cell.length_a   1.000
_cell.length_b   1.000
_cell.length_c   1.000
_cell.angle_alpha   90.00
_cell.angle_beta   90.00
_cell.angle_gamma   90.00
#
_symmetry.space_group_name_H-M   'P 1'
#
loop_
_entity.id
_entity.type
_entity.pdbx_description
1 polymer ?
#
loop_
_entity_poly.entity_id
_entity_poly.type
_entity_poly.pdbx_seq_one_letter_code
_entity_poly.pdbx_strand_id
1 'polypeptide(L)'
;MMKKTLLSLFCLVAAMATEAQTADMKVAVSNQLSVSRTAVPVALQLESPVGSALVMDAQGVEIPCQLDDLDGDGKYESLSFVVKEIGPKKSCHFTVTLSESGQPRKYEPQVYAEMMLTNKKIKSSNKQNLYISSLTVDNGTNPYWMLHHHGPAFENDMVADRIYFDERQTADIYGKYRRALELRDTQFYPDSEQKAAGYGDDVLWVGKTFGVGALRGWHNGEMQMLQDVESRTLSVVARGPLRTVVKVVDKGWNARYPDTCTAEERIDMTTYYTLYAGRRDCQVDVFFSRDASEIELSTGLVNVKGSKEYSDGKGLRGCWGTDWPVSEKDSVGHKRETVGLGICVPSSNVISELPADNSNYPFVVGKIAKAMRYHITFASDNETFPEGIHSAKAFFDYLAAWKRDVEQPCVISCSRR
;
A
#
# COMPACT_ATOMS: atom_id res chain seq x y z
N MET A 1 -25.86 33.38 -71.46
CA MET A 1 -25.49 33.64 -70.05
C MET A 1 -26.46 32.87 -69.17
N MET A 2 -26.04 31.66 -68.72
CA MET A 2 -26.82 30.82 -67.79
C MET A 2 -26.24 30.99 -66.36
N LYS A 3 -27.04 31.49 -65.44
CA LYS A 3 -26.71 31.59 -64.01
C LYS A 3 -26.92 30.23 -63.40
N LYS A 4 -25.84 29.59 -62.88
CA LYS A 4 -25.92 28.40 -62.06
C LYS A 4 -26.17 28.82 -60.61
N THR A 5 -27.32 28.46 -60.07
CA THR A 5 -27.66 28.62 -58.66
C THR A 5 -27.10 27.41 -57.87
N LEU A 6 -26.20 27.66 -56.97
CA LEU A 6 -25.62 26.67 -56.07
C LEU A 6 -26.54 26.53 -54.87
N LEU A 7 -27.16 25.36 -54.70
CA LEU A 7 -28.00 25.02 -53.55
C LEU A 7 -27.07 24.35 -52.51
N SER A 8 -26.72 25.04 -51.43
CA SER A 8 -25.97 24.50 -50.30
C SER A 8 -26.93 23.77 -49.37
N LEU A 9 -26.76 22.44 -49.29
CA LEU A 9 -27.47 21.58 -48.37
C LEU A 9 -26.76 21.63 -47.00
N PHE A 10 -27.37 22.32 -46.02
CA PHE A 10 -26.94 22.30 -44.62
C PHE A 10 -27.44 20.97 -44.00
N CYS A 11 -26.56 20.00 -43.80
CA CYS A 11 -26.85 18.86 -42.93
C CYS A 11 -26.79 19.30 -41.47
N LEU A 12 -27.94 19.45 -40.84
CA LEU A 12 -28.06 19.62 -39.40
C LEU A 12 -27.77 18.23 -38.75
N VAL A 13 -26.56 18.00 -38.26
CA VAL A 13 -26.27 16.85 -37.39
C VAL A 13 -26.84 17.19 -36.01
N ALA A 14 -28.02 16.68 -35.72
CA ALA A 14 -28.56 16.71 -34.37
C ALA A 14 -27.67 15.75 -33.54
N ALA A 15 -26.78 16.28 -32.74
CA ALA A 15 -26.11 15.55 -31.68
C ALA A 15 -27.19 15.15 -30.67
N MET A 16 -27.62 13.91 -30.72
CA MET A 16 -28.38 13.31 -29.63
C MET A 16 -27.44 13.24 -28.41
N ALA A 17 -27.61 14.18 -27.49
CA ALA A 17 -27.01 14.05 -26.16
C ALA A 17 -27.71 12.83 -25.53
N THR A 18 -27.05 11.67 -25.53
CA THR A 18 -27.44 10.58 -24.66
C THR A 18 -27.28 11.10 -23.23
N GLU A 19 -28.40 11.22 -22.49
CA GLU A 19 -28.33 11.50 -21.06
C GLU A 19 -27.46 10.42 -20.44
N ALA A 20 -26.41 10.87 -19.73
CA ALA A 20 -25.51 9.95 -19.04
C ALA A 20 -26.31 9.19 -17.99
N GLN A 21 -26.27 7.88 -18.06
CA GLN A 21 -26.95 7.04 -17.10
C GLN A 21 -26.33 7.27 -15.71
N THR A 22 -27.12 7.74 -14.76
CA THR A 22 -26.73 7.91 -13.36
C THR A 22 -27.36 6.83 -12.51
N ALA A 23 -26.62 6.27 -11.57
CA ALA A 23 -27.12 5.30 -10.61
C ALA A 23 -26.83 5.76 -9.18
N ASP A 24 -27.86 5.77 -8.34
CA ASP A 24 -27.72 6.05 -6.93
C ASP A 24 -27.59 4.75 -6.12
N MET A 25 -26.64 4.74 -5.21
CA MET A 25 -26.40 3.67 -4.28
C MET A 25 -26.38 4.23 -2.85
N LYS A 26 -27.06 3.56 -1.92
CA LYS A 26 -26.95 3.83 -0.49
C LYS A 26 -25.89 2.94 0.11
N VAL A 27 -24.97 3.56 0.85
CA VAL A 27 -23.88 2.87 1.55
C VAL A 27 -24.02 3.12 3.04
N ALA A 28 -24.07 2.05 3.84
CA ALA A 28 -24.00 2.14 5.30
C ALA A 28 -22.69 1.50 5.78
N VAL A 29 -21.99 2.21 6.66
CA VAL A 29 -20.73 1.78 7.27
C VAL A 29 -20.94 1.67 8.77
N SER A 30 -20.86 0.46 9.32
CA SER A 30 -21.24 0.14 10.69
C SER A 30 -20.05 -0.30 11.53
N ASN A 31 -19.80 0.39 12.63
CA ASN A 31 -18.81 0.01 13.63
C ASN A 31 -19.41 -0.98 14.62
N GLN A 32 -18.89 -2.21 14.62
CA GLN A 32 -19.35 -3.28 15.52
C GLN A 32 -18.64 -3.27 16.88
N LEU A 33 -17.65 -2.41 17.09
CA LEU A 33 -16.89 -2.31 18.34
C LEU A 33 -17.55 -1.36 19.35
N SER A 34 -17.19 -1.52 20.62
CA SER A 34 -17.61 -0.63 21.72
C SER A 34 -16.71 0.61 21.89
N VAL A 35 -15.82 0.85 20.95
CA VAL A 35 -14.91 2.01 20.86
C VAL A 35 -15.12 2.75 19.55
N SER A 36 -14.86 4.05 19.52
CA SER A 36 -14.87 4.82 18.27
C SER A 36 -13.77 4.34 17.32
N ARG A 37 -14.02 4.47 16.03
CA ARG A 37 -13.06 4.20 14.97
C ARG A 37 -12.87 5.45 14.11
N THR A 38 -11.62 5.77 13.81
CA THR A 38 -11.25 6.92 12.98
C THR A 38 -10.62 6.47 11.67
N ALA A 39 -10.63 7.34 10.68
CA ALA A 39 -10.07 7.12 9.35
C ALA A 39 -10.47 5.73 8.78
N VAL A 40 -11.79 5.43 8.81
CA VAL A 40 -12.31 4.13 8.37
C VAL A 40 -12.35 4.08 6.84
N PRO A 41 -11.55 3.23 6.19
CA PRO A 41 -11.55 3.13 4.74
C PRO A 41 -12.81 2.40 4.25
N VAL A 42 -13.37 2.91 3.17
CA VAL A 42 -14.44 2.26 2.40
C VAL A 42 -13.93 2.08 1.00
N ALA A 43 -13.92 0.85 0.51
CA ALA A 43 -13.58 0.52 -0.87
C ALA A 43 -14.70 -0.33 -1.46
N LEU A 44 -15.22 0.10 -2.59
CA LEU A 44 -16.32 -0.53 -3.30
C LEU A 44 -15.84 -0.93 -4.69
N GLN A 45 -15.99 -2.23 -5.01
CA GLN A 45 -15.87 -2.69 -6.38
C GLN A 45 -17.16 -2.34 -7.10
N LEU A 46 -17.06 -1.65 -8.22
CA LEU A 46 -18.21 -1.24 -9.03
C LEU A 46 -18.55 -2.37 -10.00
N GLU A 47 -19.85 -2.59 -10.25
CA GLU A 47 -20.30 -3.63 -11.18
C GLU A 47 -20.04 -3.27 -12.64
N SER A 48 -19.97 -1.96 -12.91
CA SER A 48 -19.63 -1.43 -14.23
C SER A 48 -18.70 -0.23 -14.06
N PRO A 49 -17.77 -0.01 -14.98
CA PRO A 49 -16.90 1.14 -14.97
C PRO A 49 -17.69 2.46 -15.03
N VAL A 50 -17.18 3.49 -14.37
CA VAL A 50 -17.79 4.82 -14.32
C VAL A 50 -16.81 5.91 -14.74
N GLY A 51 -17.30 7.06 -15.18
CA GLY A 51 -16.49 8.26 -15.47
C GLY A 51 -16.39 9.20 -14.27
N SER A 52 -17.42 9.23 -13.41
CA SER A 52 -17.43 10.09 -12.23
C SER A 52 -18.26 9.52 -11.09
N ALA A 53 -17.93 9.97 -9.87
CA ALA A 53 -18.66 9.62 -8.65
C ALA A 53 -18.81 10.84 -7.73
N LEU A 54 -19.89 10.85 -6.94
CA LEU A 54 -20.14 11.81 -5.87
C LEU A 54 -20.59 11.06 -4.64
N VAL A 55 -19.95 11.32 -3.50
CA VAL A 55 -20.33 10.74 -2.20
C VAL A 55 -20.83 11.86 -1.30
N MET A 56 -22.04 11.69 -0.76
CA MET A 56 -22.67 12.63 0.16
C MET A 56 -22.99 11.92 1.46
N ASP A 57 -22.75 12.56 2.61
CA ASP A 57 -23.20 12.05 3.90
C ASP A 57 -24.72 12.24 4.13
N ALA A 58 -25.22 11.82 5.28
CA ALA A 58 -26.63 11.93 5.63
C ALA A 58 -27.11 13.39 5.79
N GLN A 59 -26.21 14.34 5.96
CA GLN A 59 -26.48 15.77 6.06
C GLN A 59 -26.39 16.50 4.71
N GLY A 60 -26.07 15.77 3.63
CA GLY A 60 -25.87 16.34 2.32
C GLY A 60 -24.51 17.03 2.15
N VAL A 61 -23.53 16.74 3.01
CA VAL A 61 -22.16 17.24 2.87
C VAL A 61 -21.39 16.30 1.95
N GLU A 62 -20.68 16.88 0.99
CA GLU A 62 -19.82 16.11 0.09
C GLU A 62 -18.63 15.52 0.86
N ILE A 63 -18.39 14.23 0.62
CA ILE A 63 -17.26 13.49 1.17
C ILE A 63 -16.25 13.26 0.03
N PRO A 64 -14.97 13.64 0.18
CA PRO A 64 -13.95 13.31 -0.79
C PRO A 64 -13.94 11.83 -1.14
N CYS A 65 -13.88 11.51 -2.42
CA CYS A 65 -13.84 10.14 -2.91
C CYS A 65 -12.81 10.01 -4.05
N GLN A 66 -12.39 8.79 -4.30
CA GLN A 66 -11.39 8.45 -5.29
C GLN A 66 -11.91 7.31 -6.17
N LEU A 67 -11.79 7.48 -7.48
CA LEU A 67 -11.99 6.44 -8.46
C LEU A 67 -10.62 5.93 -8.92
N ASP A 68 -10.45 4.61 -8.97
CA ASP A 68 -9.22 3.97 -9.39
C ASP A 68 -9.47 2.99 -10.54
N ASP A 69 -8.54 2.97 -11.47
CA ASP A 69 -8.31 1.99 -12.53
C ASP A 69 -7.18 1.06 -12.05
N LEU A 70 -7.54 -0.05 -11.43
CA LEU A 70 -6.57 -0.95 -10.78
C LEU A 70 -6.00 -2.00 -11.76
N ASP A 71 -6.65 -2.25 -12.86
CA ASP A 71 -6.20 -3.20 -13.89
C ASP A 71 -5.48 -2.51 -15.06
N GLY A 72 -5.64 -1.18 -15.22
CA GLY A 72 -4.94 -0.37 -16.21
C GLY A 72 -5.63 -0.34 -17.58
N ASP A 73 -6.93 -0.64 -17.64
CA ASP A 73 -7.71 -0.64 -18.90
C ASP A 73 -8.23 0.75 -19.30
N GLY A 74 -8.00 1.75 -18.47
CA GLY A 74 -8.41 3.16 -18.67
C GLY A 74 -9.82 3.47 -18.17
N LYS A 75 -10.44 2.57 -17.41
CA LYS A 75 -11.76 2.74 -16.82
C LYS A 75 -11.68 2.65 -15.31
N TYR A 76 -12.65 3.24 -14.61
CA TYR A 76 -12.67 3.24 -13.16
C TYR A 76 -13.68 2.19 -12.65
N GLU A 77 -13.16 1.12 -12.06
CA GLU A 77 -13.95 0.01 -11.49
C GLU A 77 -13.94 -0.01 -9.96
N SER A 78 -13.19 0.88 -9.32
CA SER A 78 -13.09 0.95 -7.86
C SER A 78 -13.37 2.37 -7.36
N LEU A 79 -14.25 2.47 -6.35
CA LEU A 79 -14.54 3.71 -5.63
C LEU A 79 -14.06 3.57 -4.20
N SER A 80 -13.32 4.54 -3.70
CA SER A 80 -12.94 4.61 -2.29
C SER A 80 -13.21 5.97 -1.66
N PHE A 81 -13.50 5.97 -0.36
CA PHE A 81 -13.58 7.15 0.49
C PHE A 81 -13.21 6.78 1.93
N VAL A 82 -12.95 7.79 2.77
CA VAL A 82 -12.56 7.58 4.17
C VAL A 82 -13.58 8.25 5.07
N VAL A 83 -14.18 7.46 5.98
CA VAL A 83 -15.08 7.99 7.00
C VAL A 83 -14.25 8.50 8.17
N LYS A 84 -14.37 9.78 8.49
CA LYS A 84 -13.53 10.44 9.50
C LYS A 84 -13.61 9.76 10.86
N GLU A 85 -14.84 9.49 11.33
CA GLU A 85 -15.08 8.85 12.62
C GLU A 85 -16.45 8.13 12.63
N ILE A 86 -16.50 6.96 13.28
CA ILE A 86 -17.71 6.22 13.55
C ILE A 86 -17.72 5.85 15.04
N GLY A 87 -18.66 6.40 15.80
CA GLY A 87 -18.79 6.12 17.23
C GLY A 87 -19.05 4.64 17.56
N PRO A 88 -18.95 4.26 18.85
CA PRO A 88 -19.18 2.89 19.31
C PRO A 88 -20.55 2.37 18.92
N LYS A 89 -20.64 1.20 18.28
CA LYS A 89 -21.91 0.55 17.87
C LYS A 89 -22.80 1.45 17.00
N LYS A 90 -22.21 2.40 16.24
CA LYS A 90 -22.93 3.32 15.37
C LYS A 90 -22.70 2.99 13.89
N SER A 91 -23.54 3.57 13.05
CA SER A 91 -23.45 3.50 11.59
C SER A 91 -23.47 4.91 11.00
N CYS A 92 -22.71 5.12 9.95
CA CYS A 92 -22.76 6.29 9.07
C CYS A 92 -23.42 5.88 7.76
N HIS A 93 -24.19 6.79 7.16
CA HIS A 93 -24.92 6.54 5.92
C HIS A 93 -24.50 7.54 4.84
N PHE A 94 -24.30 7.03 3.64
CA PHE A 94 -23.86 7.81 2.49
C PHE A 94 -24.76 7.54 1.29
N THR A 95 -24.89 8.55 0.44
CA THR A 95 -25.45 8.40 -0.90
C THR A 95 -24.28 8.51 -1.88
N VAL A 96 -24.13 7.52 -2.72
CA VAL A 96 -23.13 7.49 -3.80
C VAL A 96 -23.89 7.62 -5.11
N THR A 97 -23.62 8.68 -5.87
CA THR A 97 -24.12 8.87 -7.23
C THR A 97 -23.00 8.56 -8.19
N LEU A 98 -23.21 7.58 -9.07
CA LEU A 98 -22.27 7.14 -10.08
C LEU A 98 -22.75 7.61 -11.47
N SER A 99 -21.83 8.00 -12.34
CA SER A 99 -22.15 8.36 -13.73
C SER A 99 -21.15 7.70 -14.68
N GLU A 100 -21.64 7.16 -15.79
CA GLU A 100 -20.81 6.59 -16.87
C GLU A 100 -19.99 7.66 -17.57
N SER A 101 -20.41 8.93 -17.49
CA SER A 101 -19.73 10.07 -18.09
C SER A 101 -19.11 10.99 -17.05
N GLY A 102 -18.35 11.96 -17.53
CA GLY A 102 -17.68 12.95 -16.69
C GLY A 102 -16.23 12.59 -16.40
N GLN A 103 -15.69 13.22 -15.37
CA GLN A 103 -14.32 13.03 -14.89
C GLN A 103 -14.33 12.93 -13.37
N PRO A 104 -13.40 12.17 -12.77
CA PRO A 104 -13.25 12.14 -11.32
C PRO A 104 -13.11 13.55 -10.74
N ARG A 105 -13.77 13.80 -9.63
CA ARG A 105 -13.63 15.07 -8.90
C ARG A 105 -12.21 15.19 -8.34
N LYS A 106 -11.71 16.41 -8.30
CA LYS A 106 -10.40 16.73 -7.76
C LYS A 106 -10.55 17.14 -6.29
N TYR A 107 -9.78 16.52 -5.42
CA TYR A 107 -9.68 16.87 -4.00
C TYR A 107 -8.22 17.09 -3.64
N GLU A 108 -7.96 17.81 -2.55
CA GLU A 108 -6.63 17.97 -2.02
C GLU A 108 -6.03 16.60 -1.67
N PRO A 109 -4.83 16.29 -2.15
CA PRO A 109 -4.18 15.02 -1.86
C PRO A 109 -3.86 14.84 -0.38
N GLN A 110 -4.28 13.73 0.20
CA GLN A 110 -3.93 13.31 1.56
C GLN A 110 -2.93 12.15 1.55
N VAL A 111 -2.59 11.69 0.36
CA VAL A 111 -1.57 10.65 0.11
C VAL A 111 -0.77 11.04 -1.12
N TYR A 112 0.41 10.43 -1.26
CA TYR A 112 1.26 10.62 -2.44
C TYR A 112 2.00 9.31 -2.75
N ALA A 113 2.30 9.05 -4.02
CA ALA A 113 3.14 7.94 -4.44
C ALA A 113 3.94 8.29 -5.67
N GLU A 114 5.18 7.78 -5.72
CA GLU A 114 6.10 7.98 -6.82
C GLU A 114 6.90 6.73 -7.13
N MET A 115 7.35 6.64 -8.37
CA MET A 115 8.38 5.74 -8.83
C MET A 115 9.15 6.43 -9.95
N MET A 116 10.48 6.37 -9.90
CA MET A 116 11.33 7.10 -10.85
C MET A 116 12.51 6.24 -11.30
N LEU A 117 12.84 6.34 -12.57
CA LEU A 117 14.12 5.82 -13.07
C LEU A 117 15.25 6.73 -12.62
N THR A 118 16.40 6.12 -12.28
CA THR A 118 17.63 6.85 -11.99
C THR A 118 18.14 7.57 -13.24
N ASN A 119 18.15 8.89 -13.20
CA ASN A 119 18.70 9.72 -14.28
C ASN A 119 20.18 10.01 -14.01
N LYS A 120 21.06 9.31 -14.69
CA LYS A 120 22.52 9.45 -14.54
C LYS A 120 23.07 10.84 -14.86
N LYS A 121 22.26 11.70 -15.51
CA LYS A 121 22.63 13.11 -15.78
C LYS A 121 22.42 14.02 -14.58
N ILE A 122 21.61 13.58 -13.60
CA ILE A 122 21.36 14.31 -12.36
C ILE A 122 22.30 13.77 -11.29
N LYS A 123 23.11 14.65 -10.71
CA LYS A 123 24.11 14.27 -9.69
C LYS A 123 23.52 14.22 -8.28
N SER A 124 22.45 14.97 -8.02
CA SER A 124 21.79 14.98 -6.72
C SER A 124 20.87 13.77 -6.59
N SER A 125 21.02 12.99 -5.51
CA SER A 125 20.23 11.78 -5.25
C SER A 125 18.75 12.07 -5.00
N ASN A 126 18.41 13.28 -4.54
CA ASN A 126 17.05 13.71 -4.23
C ASN A 126 16.44 14.68 -5.27
N LYS A 127 16.92 14.63 -6.51
CA LYS A 127 16.43 15.50 -7.62
C LYS A 127 16.13 14.70 -8.89
N GLN A 128 15.69 13.45 -8.75
CA GLN A 128 15.31 12.63 -9.90
C GLN A 128 14.01 13.13 -10.54
N ASN A 129 13.85 12.94 -11.84
CA ASN A 129 12.73 13.50 -12.60
C ASN A 129 12.14 12.59 -13.67
N LEU A 130 12.60 11.35 -13.77
CA LEU A 130 12.07 10.39 -14.74
C LEU A 130 10.98 9.53 -14.10
N TYR A 131 9.83 10.15 -13.86
CA TYR A 131 8.66 9.47 -13.28
C TYR A 131 8.10 8.42 -14.22
N ILE A 132 7.81 7.25 -13.68
CA ILE A 132 7.15 6.15 -14.37
C ILE A 132 6.00 5.59 -13.53
N SER A 133 5.09 4.89 -14.16
CA SER A 133 3.97 4.22 -13.46
C SER A 133 4.19 2.72 -13.32
N SER A 134 4.98 2.12 -14.20
CA SER A 134 5.25 0.68 -14.20
C SER A 134 6.62 0.37 -14.77
N LEU A 135 7.23 -0.70 -14.29
CA LEU A 135 8.46 -1.29 -14.83
C LEU A 135 8.34 -2.82 -14.74
N THR A 136 8.61 -3.49 -15.88
CA THR A 136 8.73 -4.95 -15.94
C THR A 136 10.18 -5.31 -16.25
N VAL A 137 10.69 -6.33 -15.58
CA VAL A 137 11.99 -6.92 -15.85
C VAL A 137 11.86 -8.43 -15.95
N ASP A 138 12.65 -9.04 -16.86
CA ASP A 138 12.70 -10.48 -17.03
C ASP A 138 13.63 -11.13 -15.98
N ASN A 139 13.53 -12.45 -15.88
CA ASN A 139 14.41 -13.25 -15.03
C ASN A 139 15.91 -12.93 -15.27
N GLY A 140 16.65 -12.87 -14.18
CA GLY A 140 18.08 -12.53 -14.21
C GLY A 140 18.42 -11.04 -14.26
N THR A 141 17.42 -10.16 -14.43
CA THR A 141 17.61 -8.71 -14.34
C THR A 141 17.36 -8.23 -12.90
N ASN A 142 18.37 -7.64 -12.27
CA ASN A 142 18.21 -6.97 -10.99
C ASN A 142 17.95 -5.47 -11.21
N PRO A 143 16.72 -4.96 -10.99
CA PRO A 143 16.36 -3.58 -11.26
C PRO A 143 16.71 -2.61 -10.13
N TYR A 144 17.27 -3.06 -9.02
CA TYR A 144 17.51 -2.29 -7.81
C TYR A 144 18.15 -0.91 -8.04
N TRP A 145 19.17 -0.86 -8.91
CA TRP A 145 19.88 0.39 -9.25
C TRP A 145 19.27 1.15 -10.44
N MET A 146 18.22 0.59 -11.07
CA MET A 146 17.50 1.27 -12.15
C MET A 146 16.53 2.31 -11.63
N LEU A 147 16.03 2.12 -10.41
CA LEU A 147 15.05 2.99 -9.75
C LEU A 147 15.71 3.86 -8.69
N HIS A 148 15.28 5.11 -8.64
CA HIS A 148 15.58 6.00 -7.53
C HIS A 148 14.95 5.41 -6.26
N HIS A 149 15.63 5.52 -5.12
CA HIS A 149 15.31 4.85 -3.85
C HIS A 149 14.86 3.38 -3.97
N HIS A 150 15.28 2.71 -5.05
CA HIS A 150 15.21 1.26 -5.28
C HIS A 150 13.80 0.69 -5.50
N GLY A 151 12.79 1.50 -5.70
CA GLY A 151 11.42 1.07 -5.93
C GLY A 151 10.42 2.23 -5.85
N PRO A 152 9.11 1.96 -5.78
CA PRO A 152 8.13 2.99 -5.48
C PRO A 152 8.20 3.39 -4.02
N ALA A 153 7.95 4.67 -3.77
CA ALA A 153 7.68 5.18 -2.43
C ALA A 153 6.26 5.76 -2.38
N PHE A 154 5.60 5.61 -1.24
CA PHE A 154 4.23 6.07 -1.05
C PHE A 154 3.99 6.47 0.41
N GLU A 155 3.14 7.47 0.60
CA GLU A 155 2.94 8.09 1.90
C GLU A 155 1.51 8.59 2.09
N ASN A 156 1.15 8.76 3.36
CA ASN A 156 0.15 9.71 3.81
C ASN A 156 0.82 10.73 4.74
N ASP A 157 0.05 11.53 5.44
CA ASP A 157 0.59 12.55 6.33
C ASP A 157 1.30 12.01 7.59
N MET A 158 1.11 10.73 7.95
CA MET A 158 1.68 10.11 9.17
C MET A 158 2.86 9.18 8.89
N VAL A 159 2.80 8.42 7.81
CA VAL A 159 3.75 7.34 7.49
C VAL A 159 4.18 7.39 6.04
N ALA A 160 5.36 6.84 5.74
CA ALA A 160 5.78 6.61 4.36
C ALA A 160 6.56 5.31 4.27
N ASP A 161 6.30 4.59 3.18
CA ASP A 161 6.89 3.30 2.86
C ASP A 161 7.55 3.33 1.50
N ARG A 162 8.50 2.41 1.27
CA ARG A 162 8.97 2.03 -0.07
C ARG A 162 9.04 0.53 -0.20
N ILE A 163 8.88 0.01 -1.40
CA ILE A 163 9.02 -1.42 -1.70
C ILE A 163 10.23 -1.59 -2.61
N TYR A 164 11.21 -2.39 -2.19
CA TYR A 164 12.37 -2.69 -3.02
C TYR A 164 11.98 -3.55 -4.23
N PHE A 165 12.41 -3.12 -5.39
CA PHE A 165 12.14 -3.84 -6.64
C PHE A 165 13.29 -4.78 -6.99
N ASP A 166 13.42 -5.82 -6.22
CA ASP A 166 14.30 -6.97 -6.49
C ASP A 166 13.70 -8.24 -5.87
N GLU A 167 14.46 -9.32 -5.78
CA GLU A 167 14.04 -10.58 -5.20
C GLU A 167 13.66 -10.50 -3.72
N ARG A 168 14.05 -9.44 -3.03
CA ARG A 168 13.74 -9.23 -1.62
C ARG A 168 12.32 -8.73 -1.41
N GLN A 169 11.82 -7.85 -2.28
CA GLN A 169 10.54 -7.13 -2.16
C GLN A 169 10.28 -6.60 -0.74
N THR A 170 11.34 -6.14 -0.09
CA THR A 170 11.28 -5.70 1.29
C THR A 170 10.55 -4.37 1.38
N ALA A 171 9.60 -4.26 2.29
CA ALA A 171 9.03 -2.98 2.70
C ALA A 171 9.97 -2.30 3.68
N ASP A 172 10.26 -1.04 3.44
CA ASP A 172 11.12 -0.16 4.20
C ASP A 172 10.40 1.15 4.50
N ILE A 173 10.84 1.89 5.53
CA ILE A 173 10.06 2.97 6.11
C ILE A 173 10.84 4.29 6.21
N TYR A 174 10.08 5.38 6.09
CA TYR A 174 10.54 6.75 6.29
C TYR A 174 9.84 7.33 7.52
N GLY A 175 10.61 7.70 8.54
CA GLY A 175 10.10 8.25 9.80
C GLY A 175 9.86 9.74 9.69
N LYS A 176 8.64 10.19 9.98
CA LYS A 176 8.22 11.58 9.93
C LYS A 176 8.33 12.26 11.29
N TYR A 177 8.68 13.55 11.29
CA TYR A 177 8.59 14.40 12.49
C TYR A 177 7.22 15.06 12.61
N ARG A 178 6.62 15.47 11.50
CA ARG A 178 5.35 16.20 11.43
C ARG A 178 4.35 15.49 10.52
N ARG A 179 3.09 15.80 10.67
CA ARG A 179 2.06 15.33 9.73
C ARG A 179 2.11 16.16 8.46
N ALA A 180 2.69 15.59 7.39
CA ALA A 180 2.80 16.23 6.09
C ALA A 180 3.07 15.19 4.99
N LEU A 181 2.76 15.54 3.73
CA LEU A 181 3.28 14.82 2.57
C LEU A 181 4.69 15.37 2.28
N GLU A 182 5.69 14.53 2.27
CA GLU A 182 7.10 14.95 2.20
C GLU A 182 7.89 14.31 1.06
N LEU A 183 7.45 13.14 0.55
CA LEU A 183 8.21 12.37 -0.43
C LEU A 183 8.41 13.10 -1.74
N ARG A 184 7.46 13.94 -2.17
CA ARG A 184 7.63 14.78 -3.36
C ARG A 184 8.85 15.69 -3.26
N ASP A 185 9.16 16.19 -2.07
CA ASP A 185 10.25 17.13 -1.83
C ASP A 185 11.55 16.42 -1.49
N THR A 186 11.47 15.36 -0.67
CA THR A 186 12.63 14.63 -0.16
C THR A 186 13.08 13.51 -1.07
N GLN A 187 12.15 12.92 -1.84
CA GLN A 187 12.40 11.70 -2.61
C GLN A 187 13.09 10.61 -1.76
N PHE A 188 12.61 10.43 -0.53
CA PHE A 188 13.12 9.52 0.49
C PHE A 188 14.46 9.92 1.14
N TYR A 189 15.22 10.83 0.53
CA TYR A 189 16.56 11.25 0.98
C TYR A 189 16.62 12.77 1.18
N PRO A 190 16.20 13.28 2.36
CA PRO A 190 16.23 14.69 2.66
C PRO A 190 17.66 15.22 2.70
N ASP A 191 17.87 16.43 2.20
CA ASP A 191 19.12 17.15 2.38
C ASP A 191 19.22 17.82 3.75
N SER A 192 20.35 18.49 4.03
CA SER A 192 20.59 19.12 5.32
C SER A 192 19.62 20.26 5.64
N GLU A 193 19.15 21.00 4.64
CA GLU A 193 18.19 22.10 4.81
C GLU A 193 16.79 21.54 5.14
N GLN A 194 16.38 20.48 4.44
CA GLN A 194 15.14 19.77 4.71
C GLN A 194 15.13 19.14 6.11
N LYS A 195 16.23 18.48 6.52
CA LYS A 195 16.38 17.95 7.89
C LYS A 195 16.29 19.08 8.94
N ALA A 196 16.94 20.21 8.71
CA ALA A 196 16.85 21.39 9.60
C ALA A 196 15.43 21.99 9.63
N ALA A 197 14.67 21.85 8.56
CA ALA A 197 13.27 22.28 8.47
C ALA A 197 12.26 21.26 9.06
N GLY A 198 12.75 20.15 9.64
CA GLY A 198 11.92 19.15 10.32
C GLY A 198 11.23 18.16 9.38
N TYR A 199 11.80 17.92 8.19
CA TYR A 199 11.43 16.77 7.36
C TYR A 199 11.91 15.48 8.01
N GLY A 200 11.21 14.39 7.75
CA GLY A 200 11.60 13.05 8.17
C GLY A 200 12.88 12.52 7.50
N ASP A 201 13.18 11.26 7.72
CA ASP A 201 14.37 10.61 7.14
C ASP A 201 14.13 9.10 6.97
N ASP A 202 15.03 8.42 6.25
CA ASP A 202 15.18 6.98 6.29
C ASP A 202 15.56 6.55 7.71
N VAL A 203 14.78 5.68 8.35
CA VAL A 203 14.93 5.35 9.78
C VAL A 203 15.18 3.87 10.04
N LEU A 204 15.30 3.04 8.98
CA LEU A 204 15.38 1.60 9.15
C LEU A 204 16.36 0.96 8.15
N TRP A 205 17.31 0.18 8.66
CA TRP A 205 18.11 -0.71 7.82
C TRP A 205 17.44 -2.09 7.70
N VAL A 206 17.00 -2.42 6.50
CA VAL A 206 16.27 -3.69 6.25
C VAL A 206 17.16 -4.79 5.63
N GLY A 207 18.20 -4.47 4.89
CA GLY A 207 19.13 -5.44 4.30
C GLY A 207 18.44 -6.59 3.56
N LYS A 208 18.70 -7.84 3.97
CA LYS A 208 18.09 -9.07 3.44
C LYS A 208 16.98 -9.62 4.34
N THR A 209 16.54 -8.88 5.36
CA THR A 209 15.50 -9.27 6.30
C THR A 209 14.10 -9.16 5.69
N PHE A 210 13.06 -9.49 6.46
CA PHE A 210 11.68 -9.21 6.04
C PHE A 210 11.34 -7.71 5.99
N GLY A 211 12.22 -6.82 6.55
CA GLY A 211 11.84 -5.42 6.72
C GLY A 211 10.56 -5.31 7.52
N VAL A 212 9.53 -4.70 6.94
CA VAL A 212 8.20 -4.65 7.55
C VAL A 212 7.24 -5.51 6.72
N GLY A 213 7.24 -6.82 7.00
CA GLY A 213 6.22 -7.73 6.48
C GLY A 213 6.38 -8.20 5.03
N ALA A 214 7.58 -8.20 4.44
CA ALA A 214 7.76 -8.80 3.12
C ALA A 214 7.32 -10.27 3.11
N LEU A 215 6.51 -10.65 2.11
CA LEU A 215 6.12 -12.05 1.92
C LEU A 215 7.13 -12.75 1.04
N ARG A 216 7.55 -13.97 1.42
CA ARG A 216 8.58 -14.75 0.75
C ARG A 216 8.24 -16.23 0.77
N GLY A 217 8.97 -17.02 -0.01
CA GLY A 217 8.89 -18.48 0.05
C GLY A 217 9.38 -19.03 1.38
N TRP A 218 8.90 -20.23 1.72
CA TRP A 218 9.43 -21.07 2.78
C TRP A 218 9.62 -22.47 2.24
N HIS A 219 10.85 -22.95 2.23
CA HIS A 219 11.15 -24.26 1.67
C HIS A 219 12.31 -24.93 2.43
N ASN A 220 12.17 -26.22 2.74
CA ASN A 220 13.15 -26.99 3.51
C ASN A 220 13.51 -26.36 4.87
N GLY A 221 12.57 -25.68 5.52
CA GLY A 221 12.78 -25.05 6.81
C GLY A 221 13.48 -23.69 6.77
N GLU A 222 13.64 -23.09 5.58
CA GLU A 222 14.34 -21.83 5.38
C GLU A 222 13.52 -20.83 4.55
N MET A 223 13.70 -19.55 4.88
CA MET A 223 13.17 -18.44 4.09
C MET A 223 13.83 -18.39 2.71
N GLN A 224 13.02 -18.31 1.66
CA GLN A 224 13.49 -18.17 0.28
C GLN A 224 13.11 -16.80 -0.29
N MET A 225 14.09 -16.07 -0.84
CA MET A 225 13.83 -14.87 -1.61
C MET A 225 12.96 -15.21 -2.84
N LEU A 226 12.22 -14.24 -3.36
CA LEU A 226 11.41 -14.39 -4.57
C LEU A 226 12.31 -14.42 -5.82
N GLN A 227 13.22 -15.38 -5.84
CA GLN A 227 14.09 -15.69 -6.97
C GLN A 227 13.33 -16.57 -7.97
N ASP A 228 13.92 -16.91 -9.08
CA ASP A 228 13.37 -17.81 -10.10
C ASP A 228 11.91 -17.48 -10.46
N VAL A 229 11.71 -16.27 -10.96
CA VAL A 229 10.49 -15.79 -11.61
C VAL A 229 10.70 -15.69 -13.13
N GLU A 230 9.69 -15.83 -13.96
CA GLU A 230 9.78 -15.53 -15.38
C GLU A 230 9.96 -14.03 -15.62
N SER A 231 9.17 -13.23 -14.93
CA SER A 231 9.28 -11.78 -14.96
C SER A 231 8.73 -11.18 -13.66
N ARG A 232 9.14 -9.95 -13.38
CA ARG A 232 8.62 -9.16 -12.25
C ARG A 232 8.16 -7.80 -12.74
N THR A 233 6.96 -7.41 -12.34
CA THR A 233 6.40 -6.08 -12.64
C THR A 233 6.11 -5.34 -11.34
N LEU A 234 6.49 -4.09 -11.27
CA LEU A 234 6.14 -3.19 -10.19
C LEU A 234 5.43 -1.96 -10.76
N SER A 235 4.30 -1.60 -10.17
CA SER A 235 3.45 -0.51 -10.67
C SER A 235 2.88 0.31 -9.52
N VAL A 236 2.74 1.63 -9.72
CA VAL A 236 1.90 2.50 -8.89
C VAL A 236 0.58 2.66 -9.62
N VAL A 237 -0.45 1.93 -9.18
CA VAL A 237 -1.76 1.86 -9.86
C VAL A 237 -2.76 2.88 -9.31
N ALA A 238 -2.58 3.38 -8.06
CA ALA A 238 -3.35 4.51 -7.53
C ALA A 238 -2.41 5.48 -6.78
N ARG A 239 -2.64 6.79 -6.97
CA ARG A 239 -1.75 7.86 -6.47
C ARG A 239 -2.47 8.92 -5.62
N GLY A 240 -3.63 8.62 -5.12
CA GLY A 240 -4.42 9.59 -4.34
C GLY A 240 -5.70 10.05 -5.08
N PRO A 241 -6.51 10.92 -4.45
CA PRO A 241 -6.19 11.74 -3.25
C PRO A 241 -6.29 11.06 -1.89
N LEU A 242 -6.93 9.87 -1.76
CA LEU A 242 -7.27 9.26 -0.47
C LEU A 242 -6.56 7.95 -0.18
N ARG A 243 -6.09 7.27 -1.23
CA ARG A 243 -5.26 6.07 -1.07
C ARG A 243 -4.20 5.99 -2.16
N THR A 244 -3.11 5.34 -1.82
CA THR A 244 -2.14 4.86 -2.81
C THR A 244 -2.23 3.35 -2.92
N VAL A 245 -1.97 2.82 -4.11
CA VAL A 245 -1.87 1.37 -4.35
C VAL A 245 -0.63 1.08 -5.17
N VAL A 246 0.27 0.30 -4.59
CA VAL A 246 1.45 -0.25 -5.27
C VAL A 246 1.18 -1.73 -5.55
N LYS A 247 1.40 -2.16 -6.79
CA LYS A 247 1.17 -3.53 -7.26
C LYS A 247 2.48 -4.17 -7.67
N VAL A 248 2.75 -5.36 -7.16
CA VAL A 248 3.87 -6.21 -7.56
C VAL A 248 3.32 -7.49 -8.18
N VAL A 249 3.84 -7.89 -9.33
CA VAL A 249 3.50 -9.15 -9.98
C VAL A 249 4.78 -9.96 -10.18
N ASP A 250 4.87 -11.11 -9.54
CA ASP A 250 5.88 -12.13 -9.78
C ASP A 250 5.25 -13.22 -10.66
N LYS A 251 5.52 -13.14 -11.96
CA LYS A 251 4.98 -14.08 -12.93
C LYS A 251 5.84 -15.34 -12.98
N GLY A 252 5.18 -16.48 -13.01
CA GLY A 252 5.84 -17.78 -13.15
C GLY A 252 6.86 -18.05 -12.04
N TRP A 253 6.54 -17.72 -10.80
CA TRP A 253 7.42 -17.93 -9.66
C TRP A 253 7.55 -19.42 -9.30
N ASN A 254 8.80 -19.88 -9.10
CA ASN A 254 9.12 -21.17 -8.53
C ASN A 254 9.09 -21.08 -6.99
N ALA A 255 8.01 -21.48 -6.37
CA ALA A 255 7.85 -21.47 -4.91
C ALA A 255 8.69 -22.53 -4.18
N ARG A 256 9.33 -23.45 -4.91
CA ARG A 256 10.18 -24.54 -4.38
C ARG A 256 11.67 -24.24 -4.53
N TYR A 257 12.01 -23.03 -4.98
CA TYR A 257 13.42 -22.64 -5.10
C TYR A 257 14.19 -22.94 -3.78
N PRO A 258 15.42 -23.47 -3.80
CA PRO A 258 16.28 -23.68 -4.99
C PRO A 258 16.02 -24.97 -5.79
N ASP A 259 15.06 -25.81 -5.39
CA ASP A 259 14.72 -26.99 -6.17
C ASP A 259 14.13 -26.61 -7.54
N THR A 260 14.33 -27.46 -8.52
CA THR A 260 13.71 -27.26 -9.85
C THR A 260 12.23 -27.58 -9.79
N CYS A 261 11.44 -26.88 -10.59
CA CYS A 261 10.03 -27.14 -10.80
C CYS A 261 9.68 -27.19 -12.30
N THR A 262 8.57 -27.86 -12.63
CA THR A 262 8.04 -27.85 -13.99
C THR A 262 7.31 -26.54 -14.28
N ALA A 263 6.98 -26.27 -15.54
CA ALA A 263 6.20 -25.09 -15.92
C ALA A 263 4.81 -25.06 -15.25
N GLU A 264 4.20 -26.22 -15.09
CA GLU A 264 2.88 -26.39 -14.46
C GLU A 264 2.93 -26.15 -12.93
N GLU A 265 4.09 -26.33 -12.31
CA GLU A 265 4.29 -26.07 -10.87
C GLU A 265 4.55 -24.57 -10.58
N ARG A 266 4.88 -23.77 -11.61
CA ARG A 266 5.03 -22.33 -11.45
C ARG A 266 3.71 -21.66 -11.13
N ILE A 267 3.76 -20.58 -10.38
CA ILE A 267 2.59 -19.83 -9.91
C ILE A 267 2.83 -18.33 -10.05
N ASP A 268 1.81 -17.59 -10.50
CA ASP A 268 1.88 -16.14 -10.43
C ASP A 268 1.43 -15.68 -9.05
N MET A 269 2.18 -14.73 -8.49
CA MET A 269 1.82 -14.04 -7.26
C MET A 269 1.66 -12.55 -7.54
N THR A 270 0.53 -11.98 -7.14
CA THR A 270 0.26 -10.54 -7.22
C THR A 270 0.06 -9.99 -5.82
N THR A 271 0.85 -8.99 -5.45
CA THR A 271 0.77 -8.32 -4.13
C THR A 271 0.37 -6.87 -4.33
N TYR A 272 -0.63 -6.42 -3.58
CA TYR A 272 -1.04 -5.02 -3.51
C TYR A 272 -0.73 -4.45 -2.14
N TYR A 273 -0.03 -3.33 -2.10
CA TYR A 273 0.18 -2.52 -0.90
C TYR A 273 -0.72 -1.30 -0.97
N THR A 274 -1.68 -1.20 -0.06
CA THR A 274 -2.67 -0.12 -0.04
C THR A 274 -2.54 0.71 1.23
N LEU A 275 -2.21 1.99 1.08
CA LEU A 275 -2.12 2.95 2.17
C LEU A 275 -3.23 3.99 2.05
N TYR A 276 -4.04 4.15 3.09
CA TYR A 276 -5.13 5.12 3.15
C TYR A 276 -4.75 6.39 3.91
N ALA A 277 -5.39 7.49 3.56
CA ALA A 277 -5.29 8.75 4.29
C ALA A 277 -5.66 8.58 5.77
N GLY A 278 -4.85 9.17 6.66
CA GLY A 278 -5.07 9.17 8.11
C GLY A 278 -4.87 7.80 8.79
N ARG A 279 -4.36 6.78 8.07
CA ARG A 279 -4.04 5.45 8.62
C ARG A 279 -2.55 5.30 8.84
N ARG A 280 -2.16 4.63 9.93
CA ARG A 280 -0.76 4.27 10.19
C ARG A 280 -0.39 2.92 9.56
N ASP A 281 -1.36 2.12 9.21
CA ASP A 281 -1.16 0.78 8.66
C ASP A 281 -1.31 0.74 7.14
N CYS A 282 -0.52 -0.13 6.53
CA CYS A 282 -0.64 -0.52 5.13
C CYS A 282 -1.31 -1.91 5.04
N GLN A 283 -2.35 -2.02 4.23
CA GLN A 283 -3.00 -3.28 3.90
C GLN A 283 -2.21 -3.98 2.80
N VAL A 284 -1.94 -5.27 2.96
CA VAL A 284 -1.25 -6.10 1.98
C VAL A 284 -2.16 -7.21 1.53
N ASP A 285 -2.57 -7.16 0.26
CA ASP A 285 -3.39 -8.19 -0.39
C ASP A 285 -2.53 -9.02 -1.34
N VAL A 286 -2.53 -10.31 -1.14
CA VAL A 286 -1.77 -11.26 -1.98
C VAL A 286 -2.73 -12.18 -2.70
N PHE A 287 -2.54 -12.34 -4.01
CA PHE A 287 -3.34 -13.21 -4.86
C PHE A 287 -2.44 -14.17 -5.62
N PHE A 288 -2.92 -15.40 -5.79
CA PHE A 288 -2.25 -16.44 -6.55
C PHE A 288 -3.08 -16.84 -7.76
N SER A 289 -2.42 -17.14 -8.89
CA SER A 289 -3.09 -17.56 -10.13
C SER A 289 -3.83 -18.88 -10.02
N ARG A 290 -3.42 -19.75 -9.08
CA ARG A 290 -4.04 -21.05 -8.77
C ARG A 290 -4.07 -21.29 -7.27
N ASP A 291 -4.58 -22.44 -6.85
CA ASP A 291 -4.56 -22.85 -5.44
C ASP A 291 -3.11 -22.96 -4.93
N ALA A 292 -2.82 -22.25 -3.84
CA ALA A 292 -1.53 -22.20 -3.19
C ALA A 292 -1.57 -22.82 -1.77
N SER A 293 -2.61 -23.60 -1.45
CA SER A 293 -2.80 -24.17 -0.10
C SER A 293 -1.67 -25.09 0.35
N GLU A 294 -0.98 -25.73 -0.60
CA GLU A 294 0.16 -26.61 -0.36
C GLU A 294 1.51 -25.87 -0.38
N ILE A 295 1.51 -24.55 -0.62
CA ILE A 295 2.73 -23.74 -0.64
C ILE A 295 2.90 -23.10 0.75
N GLU A 296 4.04 -23.36 1.38
CA GLU A 296 4.44 -22.64 2.56
C GLU A 296 5.19 -21.37 2.19
N LEU A 297 4.86 -20.31 2.89
CA LEU A 297 5.44 -18.98 2.72
C LEU A 297 5.99 -18.50 4.05
N SER A 298 6.76 -17.43 4.03
CA SER A 298 7.25 -16.77 5.22
C SER A 298 7.04 -15.26 5.14
N THR A 299 6.80 -14.66 6.30
CA THR A 299 6.76 -13.21 6.49
C THR A 299 7.23 -12.88 7.90
N GLY A 300 7.33 -11.62 8.24
CA GLY A 300 7.77 -11.22 9.57
C GLY A 300 8.28 -9.78 9.62
N LEU A 301 9.04 -9.48 10.64
CA LEU A 301 9.64 -8.16 10.85
C LEU A 301 11.16 -8.32 10.96
N VAL A 302 11.90 -7.27 10.56
CA VAL A 302 13.31 -7.19 10.88
C VAL A 302 13.50 -7.17 12.40
N ASN A 303 14.47 -7.94 12.89
CA ASN A 303 14.89 -7.88 14.28
C ASN A 303 15.78 -6.65 14.48
N VAL A 304 15.16 -5.53 14.87
CA VAL A 304 15.88 -4.30 15.24
C VAL A 304 16.75 -4.61 16.45
N LYS A 305 18.04 -4.38 16.37
CA LYS A 305 19.03 -4.81 17.36
C LYS A 305 18.64 -4.38 18.79
N GLY A 306 18.53 -5.37 19.68
CA GLY A 306 18.16 -5.13 21.08
C GLY A 306 16.71 -4.67 21.28
N SER A 307 15.84 -4.87 20.30
CA SER A 307 14.43 -4.52 20.43
C SER A 307 13.70 -5.36 21.48
N LYS A 308 12.65 -4.76 22.05
CA LYS A 308 11.64 -5.48 22.83
C LYS A 308 10.64 -6.08 21.85
N GLU A 309 10.27 -7.30 22.07
CA GLU A 309 9.27 -8.02 21.27
C GLU A 309 7.91 -8.01 21.97
N TYR A 310 6.86 -8.06 21.17
CA TYR A 310 5.49 -8.33 21.57
C TYR A 310 4.87 -9.32 20.58
N SER A 311 4.22 -10.34 21.10
CA SER A 311 3.39 -11.27 20.35
C SER A 311 2.15 -11.64 21.16
N ASP A 312 1.04 -11.90 20.48
CA ASP A 312 -0.16 -12.47 21.10
C ASP A 312 -0.31 -13.98 20.81
N GLY A 313 0.65 -14.58 20.08
CA GLY A 313 0.61 -15.98 19.66
C GLY A 313 -0.52 -16.30 18.68
N LYS A 314 -1.16 -15.28 18.07
CA LYS A 314 -2.34 -15.41 17.19
C LYS A 314 -2.21 -14.53 15.94
N GLY A 315 -0.99 -14.39 15.42
CA GLY A 315 -0.72 -13.67 14.19
C GLY A 315 -0.38 -12.18 14.35
N LEU A 316 -0.47 -11.60 15.54
CA LEU A 316 0.05 -10.27 15.83
C LEU A 316 1.46 -10.37 16.38
N ARG A 317 2.40 -9.69 15.74
CA ARG A 317 3.78 -9.58 16.24
C ARG A 317 4.28 -8.16 16.03
N GLY A 318 5.10 -7.69 16.96
CA GLY A 318 5.72 -6.37 16.87
C GLY A 318 7.02 -6.29 17.65
N CYS A 319 7.80 -5.27 17.34
CA CYS A 319 9.01 -4.97 18.08
C CYS A 319 9.16 -3.45 18.26
N TRP A 320 9.96 -3.04 19.24
CA TRP A 320 10.36 -1.65 19.49
C TRP A 320 11.83 -1.62 19.83
N GLY A 321 12.64 -0.96 19.03
CA GLY A 321 14.09 -0.95 19.21
C GLY A 321 14.78 0.23 18.57
N THR A 322 16.09 0.34 18.84
CA THR A 322 16.95 1.44 18.38
C THR A 322 18.16 0.88 17.67
N ASP A 323 18.29 1.17 16.37
CA ASP A 323 19.42 0.70 15.57
C ASP A 323 19.85 1.75 14.51
N TRP A 324 20.87 1.43 13.75
CA TRP A 324 21.32 2.25 12.64
C TRP A 324 20.34 2.18 11.46
N PRO A 325 20.01 3.31 10.82
CA PRO A 325 19.17 3.33 9.62
C PRO A 325 19.92 2.89 8.35
N VAL A 326 21.20 2.59 8.49
CA VAL A 326 22.09 2.11 7.44
C VAL A 326 22.90 0.92 7.95
N SER A 327 23.63 0.24 7.07
CA SER A 327 24.57 -0.82 7.51
C SER A 327 25.56 -0.23 8.52
N GLU A 328 25.92 -1.00 9.55
CA GLU A 328 26.79 -0.53 10.66
C GLU A 328 28.13 0.03 10.16
N LYS A 329 28.69 -0.52 9.07
CA LYS A 329 29.92 -0.03 8.43
C LYS A 329 29.76 1.34 7.75
N ASP A 330 28.54 1.72 7.41
CA ASP A 330 28.20 2.97 6.74
C ASP A 330 27.60 4.00 7.71
N SER A 331 27.64 3.74 9.03
CA SER A 331 26.99 4.52 10.08
C SER A 331 27.60 5.91 10.33
N VAL A 332 28.77 6.22 9.76
CA VAL A 332 29.43 7.52 9.93
C VAL A 332 28.53 8.63 9.39
N GLY A 333 28.19 9.59 10.26
CA GLY A 333 27.29 10.71 9.93
C GLY A 333 25.81 10.43 10.15
N HIS A 334 25.45 9.20 10.54
CA HIS A 334 24.08 8.84 10.94
C HIS A 334 23.92 8.78 12.45
N LYS A 335 22.72 8.98 12.93
CA LYS A 335 22.31 8.67 14.31
C LYS A 335 21.53 7.36 14.32
N ARG A 336 21.46 6.72 15.49
CA ARG A 336 20.55 5.60 15.68
C ARG A 336 19.12 6.10 15.75
N GLU A 337 18.21 5.36 15.11
CA GLU A 337 16.79 5.66 15.06
C GLU A 337 16.00 4.63 15.88
N THR A 338 14.97 5.09 16.58
CA THR A 338 14.07 4.23 17.35
C THR A 338 12.78 4.04 16.58
N VAL A 339 12.43 2.78 16.33
CA VAL A 339 11.22 2.43 15.59
C VAL A 339 10.43 1.32 16.27
N GLY A 340 9.12 1.39 16.11
CA GLY A 340 8.20 0.29 16.38
C GLY A 340 7.71 -0.31 15.07
N LEU A 341 7.81 -1.62 14.90
CA LEU A 341 7.36 -2.36 13.73
C LEU A 341 6.28 -3.35 14.13
N GLY A 342 5.22 -3.48 13.33
CA GLY A 342 4.13 -4.39 13.61
C GLY A 342 3.59 -5.09 12.35
N ILE A 343 3.21 -6.36 12.52
CA ILE A 343 2.55 -7.17 11.50
C ILE A 343 1.36 -7.91 12.11
N CYS A 344 0.25 -7.95 11.39
CA CYS A 344 -0.94 -8.73 11.76
C CYS A 344 -1.33 -9.63 10.61
N VAL A 345 -1.08 -10.94 10.77
CA VAL A 345 -1.41 -12.00 9.83
C VAL A 345 -2.67 -12.71 10.32
N PRO A 346 -3.62 -13.10 9.45
CA PRO A 346 -4.76 -13.90 9.88
C PRO A 346 -4.31 -15.18 10.58
N SER A 347 -4.80 -15.44 11.78
CA SER A 347 -4.41 -16.61 12.58
C SER A 347 -4.67 -17.93 11.87
N SER A 348 -5.66 -17.99 10.97
CA SER A 348 -5.95 -19.17 10.14
C SER A 348 -4.84 -19.49 9.13
N ASN A 349 -4.03 -18.50 8.75
CA ASN A 349 -2.93 -18.66 7.81
C ASN A 349 -1.58 -18.88 8.51
N VAL A 350 -1.48 -18.68 9.81
CA VAL A 350 -0.25 -18.95 10.57
C VAL A 350 -0.07 -20.45 10.75
N ILE A 351 1.00 -20.99 10.20
CA ILE A 351 1.45 -22.37 10.45
C ILE A 351 2.30 -22.39 11.71
N SER A 352 3.26 -21.48 11.82
CA SER A 352 4.16 -21.37 12.97
C SER A 352 4.65 -19.94 13.16
N GLU A 353 4.70 -19.50 14.40
CA GLU A 353 5.45 -18.34 14.84
C GLU A 353 6.80 -18.83 15.34
N LEU A 354 7.87 -18.54 14.61
CA LEU A 354 9.20 -19.01 14.96
C LEU A 354 9.84 -18.07 15.99
N PRO A 355 10.75 -18.58 16.84
CA PRO A 355 11.57 -17.72 17.69
C PRO A 355 12.29 -16.65 16.87
N ALA A 356 12.54 -15.49 17.47
CA ALA A 356 13.38 -14.47 16.88
C ALA A 356 14.77 -15.05 16.56
N ASP A 357 15.26 -14.78 15.38
CA ASP A 357 16.66 -15.02 15.01
C ASP A 357 17.45 -13.69 15.02
N ASN A 358 18.71 -13.73 14.63
CA ASN A 358 19.58 -12.53 14.60
C ASN A 358 19.10 -11.45 13.61
N SER A 359 18.22 -11.79 12.69
CA SER A 359 17.81 -10.92 11.58
C SER A 359 16.31 -10.62 11.56
N ASN A 360 15.49 -11.54 12.06
CA ASN A 360 14.05 -11.48 11.88
C ASN A 360 13.24 -11.96 13.10
N TYR A 361 11.99 -11.53 13.11
CA TYR A 361 10.87 -12.09 13.86
C TYR A 361 9.94 -12.82 12.86
N PRO A 362 10.19 -14.11 12.53
CA PRO A 362 9.54 -14.76 11.40
C PRO A 362 8.23 -15.45 11.76
N PHE A 363 7.32 -15.47 10.78
CA PHE A 363 6.18 -16.39 10.68
C PHE A 363 6.38 -17.34 9.50
N VAL A 364 5.96 -18.59 9.66
CA VAL A 364 5.64 -19.48 8.55
C VAL A 364 4.13 -19.41 8.34
N VAL A 365 3.71 -19.12 7.12
CA VAL A 365 2.30 -18.96 6.74
C VAL A 365 1.95 -19.88 5.57
N GLY A 366 0.69 -20.23 5.46
CA GLY A 366 0.20 -21.11 4.40
C GLY A 366 -1.31 -21.31 4.47
N LYS A 367 -1.80 -22.43 3.92
CA LYS A 367 -3.24 -22.72 3.80
C LYS A 367 -3.99 -21.63 3.04
N ILE A 368 -3.35 -21.10 1.98
CA ILE A 368 -3.85 -20.00 1.19
C ILE A 368 -4.38 -20.58 -0.12
N ALA A 369 -5.71 -20.66 -0.27
CA ALA A 369 -6.27 -21.17 -1.50
C ALA A 369 -5.92 -20.27 -2.69
N LYS A 370 -6.38 -19.01 -2.69
CA LYS A 370 -6.09 -18.05 -3.77
C LYS A 370 -5.70 -16.67 -3.32
N ALA A 371 -6.01 -16.32 -2.08
CA ALA A 371 -5.74 -14.97 -1.58
C ALA A 371 -5.51 -14.96 -0.07
N MET A 372 -4.66 -14.04 0.37
CA MET A 372 -4.44 -13.72 1.77
C MET A 372 -4.37 -12.20 1.92
N ARG A 373 -4.96 -11.67 2.98
CA ARG A 373 -4.78 -10.29 3.40
C ARG A 373 -4.10 -10.27 4.76
N TYR A 374 -3.07 -9.46 4.89
CA TYR A 374 -2.45 -9.12 6.15
C TYR A 374 -2.17 -7.62 6.22
N HIS A 375 -1.73 -7.13 7.36
CA HIS A 375 -1.48 -5.70 7.54
C HIS A 375 -0.13 -5.50 8.20
N ILE A 376 0.52 -4.39 7.83
CA ILE A 376 1.77 -3.93 8.40
C ILE A 376 1.60 -2.52 8.95
N THR A 377 2.37 -2.17 9.97
CA THR A 377 2.33 -0.84 10.59
C THR A 377 3.68 -0.51 11.21
N PHE A 378 3.95 0.76 11.39
CA PHE A 378 5.12 1.21 12.12
C PHE A 378 4.89 2.55 12.83
N ALA A 379 5.81 2.89 13.72
CA ALA A 379 5.95 4.20 14.33
C ALA A 379 7.45 4.53 14.44
N SER A 380 7.76 5.82 14.39
CA SER A 380 9.11 6.33 14.67
C SER A 380 9.08 7.22 15.92
N ASP A 381 10.06 7.07 16.80
CA ASP A 381 10.21 7.93 17.99
C ASP A 381 10.45 9.42 17.62
N ASN A 382 10.69 9.69 16.36
CA ASN A 382 10.85 11.05 15.82
C ASN A 382 9.53 11.84 15.72
N GLU A 383 8.37 11.19 15.79
CA GLU A 383 7.05 11.81 15.60
C GLU A 383 6.79 12.90 16.66
N THR A 384 6.43 14.12 16.24
CA THR A 384 6.14 15.25 17.15
C THR A 384 4.66 15.65 17.16
N PHE A 385 3.83 14.92 16.40
CA PHE A 385 2.38 15.15 16.35
C PHE A 385 1.65 14.43 17.51
N PRO A 386 0.42 14.82 17.86
CA PRO A 386 -0.29 14.32 19.04
C PRO A 386 -0.46 12.80 19.11
N GLU A 387 -0.59 12.15 17.95
CA GLU A 387 -0.72 10.68 17.83
C GLU A 387 0.64 9.96 17.77
N GLY A 388 1.75 10.68 18.00
CA GLY A 388 3.10 10.13 18.02
C GLY A 388 3.29 9.07 19.11
N ILE A 389 4.09 8.07 18.83
CA ILE A 389 4.34 6.93 19.72
C ILE A 389 5.81 6.91 20.11
N HIS A 390 6.09 7.00 21.45
CA HIS A 390 7.43 7.25 21.98
C HIS A 390 7.90 6.21 22.99
N SER A 391 7.25 5.05 23.04
CA SER A 391 7.70 3.96 23.92
C SER A 391 7.20 2.60 23.45
N ALA A 392 7.94 1.57 23.80
CA ALA A 392 7.55 0.18 23.54
C ALA A 392 6.15 -0.13 24.08
N LYS A 393 5.85 0.34 25.32
CA LYS A 393 4.52 0.10 25.93
C LYS A 393 3.41 0.74 25.12
N ALA A 394 3.55 2.01 24.75
CA ALA A 394 2.54 2.71 23.96
C ALA A 394 2.36 2.07 22.58
N PHE A 395 3.45 1.62 21.96
CA PHE A 395 3.39 0.92 20.68
C PHE A 395 2.68 -0.44 20.78
N PHE A 396 2.97 -1.21 21.81
CA PHE A 396 2.33 -2.52 22.01
C PHE A 396 0.84 -2.37 22.38
N ASP A 397 0.48 -1.36 23.17
CA ASP A 397 -0.93 -1.01 23.42
C ASP A 397 -1.66 -0.62 22.11
N TYR A 398 -0.99 0.17 21.24
CA TYR A 398 -1.49 0.48 19.90
C TYR A 398 -1.68 -0.79 19.07
N LEU A 399 -0.70 -1.69 19.00
CA LEU A 399 -0.81 -2.95 18.25
C LEU A 399 -2.00 -3.80 18.68
N ALA A 400 -2.23 -3.91 20.00
CA ALA A 400 -3.35 -4.67 20.54
C ALA A 400 -4.72 -4.03 20.17
N ALA A 401 -4.80 -2.71 20.12
CA ALA A 401 -5.98 -1.99 19.66
C ALA A 401 -6.16 -2.12 18.14
N TRP A 402 -5.09 -1.94 17.39
CA TRP A 402 -5.06 -2.05 15.94
C TRP A 402 -5.47 -3.43 15.43
N LYS A 403 -5.01 -4.52 16.06
CA LYS A 403 -5.45 -5.88 15.73
C LYS A 403 -6.96 -6.03 15.76
N ARG A 404 -7.62 -5.48 16.79
CA ARG A 404 -9.10 -5.52 16.89
C ARG A 404 -9.76 -4.81 15.71
N ASP A 405 -9.16 -3.71 15.25
CA ASP A 405 -9.65 -2.97 14.09
C ASP A 405 -9.48 -3.76 12.79
N VAL A 406 -8.36 -4.48 12.65
CA VAL A 406 -8.05 -5.33 11.49
C VAL A 406 -8.95 -6.57 11.45
N GLU A 407 -9.09 -7.29 12.58
CA GLU A 407 -9.88 -8.53 12.66
C GLU A 407 -11.40 -8.29 12.65
N GLN A 408 -11.85 -7.11 13.06
CA GLN A 408 -13.25 -6.73 13.10
C GLN A 408 -13.48 -5.44 12.29
N PRO A 409 -13.29 -5.46 10.97
CA PRO A 409 -13.49 -4.29 10.12
C PRO A 409 -14.93 -3.78 10.23
N CYS A 410 -15.14 -2.49 9.94
CA CYS A 410 -16.50 -1.98 9.82
C CYS A 410 -17.26 -2.75 8.74
N VAL A 411 -18.53 -3.04 9.01
CA VAL A 411 -19.39 -3.71 8.03
C VAL A 411 -19.88 -2.66 7.04
N ILE A 412 -19.62 -2.90 5.77
CA ILE A 412 -20.12 -2.07 4.67
C ILE A 412 -21.28 -2.80 4.02
N SER A 413 -22.41 -2.12 3.89
CA SER A 413 -23.57 -2.62 3.15
C SER A 413 -24.00 -1.62 2.09
N CYS A 414 -24.32 -2.13 0.91
CA CYS A 414 -24.75 -1.34 -0.23
C CYS A 414 -26.15 -1.77 -0.66
N SER A 415 -27.00 -0.82 -1.02
CA SER A 415 -28.29 -1.06 -1.66
C SER A 415 -28.49 -0.07 -2.81
N ARG A 416 -28.91 -0.56 -3.97
CA ARG A 416 -29.32 0.28 -5.11
C ARG A 416 -30.72 0.83 -4.86
N ARG A 417 -30.97 2.03 -5.37
CA ARG A 417 -32.33 2.59 -5.49
C ARG A 417 -32.99 2.14 -6.77
#